data_f7488471ed15dc4e62f607a4e6a2e9dd
#
_entry.id   f7488471ed15dc4e62f607a4e6a2e9dd
#
_cell.length_a   1.000
_cell.length_b   1.000
_cell.length_c   1.000
_cell.angle_alpha   90.00
_cell.angle_beta   90.00
_cell.angle_gamma   90.00
#
_symmetry.space_group_name_H-M   'P 1'
#
loop_
_entity.id
_entity.type
_entity.pdbx_description
1 polymer ?
#
loop_
_entity_poly.entity_id
_entity_poly.type
_entity_poly.pdbx_seq_one_letter_code
_entity_poly.pdbx_strand_id
1 'polypeptide(L)'
;MLTNYCIYDCAYCINRRSNDLPRATLSVAELVDLTMEFYRRNYIEGLFLSSGVVRNPDYTMERLVRVAKDLRTIHRFNGYIHLKSIPGASRELVNEAGLYADRLSVNVEIPKEENLKLLAPEKDHKSVYAPMRYIQQGVLESSEERKKHRHAPRFAPAGQSTQMIVGATAETDKDILYLSSALYKGPTMRRVYYSGYISVNTYDKRLPALKQPPLVRENRLYQADWLMRFYQFKVEEIVDDAYPDLDLEVDPKLSWALRHPEQFPVDVNKVDYEMLLRVPGIGVKSARLIVASRRFSKIGFYQLKKIGVVMKKAQYFITCCELPMRTVNELTPQGVRSLLLPKPNKKKVDERQLMLDFGE
;
A
#
# COMPACT_ATOMS: atom_id res chain seq x y z
N MET A 1 17.06 -10.57 3.90
CA MET A 1 16.50 -11.29 5.08
C MET A 1 17.65 -11.73 5.98
N LEU A 2 17.45 -11.73 7.31
CA LEU A 2 18.41 -12.30 8.25
C LEU A 2 18.47 -13.83 8.12
N THR A 3 17.30 -14.46 7.99
CA THR A 3 17.19 -15.92 7.79
C THR A 3 15.88 -16.28 7.10
N ASN A 4 15.90 -17.39 6.34
CA ASN A 4 14.69 -18.04 5.83
C ASN A 4 14.26 -19.27 6.68
N TYR A 5 14.96 -19.57 7.77
CA TYR A 5 14.42 -20.45 8.80
C TYR A 5 13.22 -19.81 9.47
N CYS A 6 12.15 -20.57 9.64
CA CYS A 6 10.98 -20.11 10.36
C CYS A 6 10.35 -21.27 11.15
N ILE A 7 9.97 -20.99 12.40
CA ILE A 7 9.25 -21.94 13.24
C ILE A 7 7.75 -21.94 12.96
N TYR A 8 7.25 -20.92 12.22
CA TYR A 8 5.84 -20.80 11.87
C TYR A 8 5.52 -21.54 10.59
N ASP A 9 4.26 -21.99 10.48
CA ASP A 9 3.78 -22.74 9.34
C ASP A 9 2.69 -22.00 8.56
N CYS A 10 2.91 -20.72 8.29
CA CYS A 10 1.98 -19.87 7.56
C CYS A 10 1.77 -20.40 6.13
N ALA A 11 0.55 -20.83 5.79
CA ALA A 11 0.21 -21.48 4.54
C ALA A 11 0.64 -20.68 3.29
N TYR A 12 0.55 -19.35 3.34
CA TYR A 12 0.88 -18.44 2.24
C TYR A 12 2.38 -18.16 2.08
N CYS A 13 3.24 -18.67 2.97
CA CYS A 13 4.65 -18.30 2.98
C CYS A 13 5.53 -19.41 2.40
N ILE A 14 6.45 -19.04 1.48
CA ILE A 14 7.41 -19.99 0.94
C ILE A 14 8.34 -20.55 2.04
N ASN A 15 8.68 -19.71 3.03
CA ASN A 15 9.60 -20.05 4.13
C ASN A 15 8.91 -20.75 5.31
N ARG A 16 7.68 -21.24 5.15
CA ARG A 16 6.99 -21.99 6.20
C ARG A 16 7.79 -23.22 6.63
N ARG A 17 7.63 -23.63 7.90
CA ARG A 17 8.38 -24.74 8.49
C ARG A 17 8.29 -26.04 7.70
N SER A 18 7.10 -26.36 7.20
CA SER A 18 6.82 -27.62 6.49
C SER A 18 7.33 -27.68 5.05
N ASN A 19 7.82 -26.58 4.47
CA ASN A 19 8.41 -26.60 3.15
C ASN A 19 9.86 -27.12 3.20
N ASP A 20 10.15 -28.10 2.35
CA ASP A 20 11.52 -28.58 2.11
C ASP A 20 12.19 -27.67 1.08
N LEU A 21 13.03 -26.77 1.58
CA LEU A 21 13.82 -25.85 0.76
C LEU A 21 15.14 -25.53 1.45
N PRO A 22 16.18 -25.14 0.70
CA PRO A 22 17.47 -24.74 1.27
C PRO A 22 17.28 -23.63 2.29
N ARG A 23 17.87 -23.81 3.47
CA ARG A 23 17.77 -22.86 4.58
C ARG A 23 19.11 -22.23 4.88
N ALA A 24 19.13 -20.93 5.08
CA ALA A 24 20.32 -20.16 5.44
C ALA A 24 20.01 -19.12 6.52
N THR A 25 21.04 -18.82 7.30
CA THR A 25 20.99 -17.77 8.32
C THR A 25 22.29 -17.00 8.27
N LEU A 26 22.21 -15.70 8.09
CA LEU A 26 23.34 -14.79 8.24
C LEU A 26 23.55 -14.48 9.73
N SER A 27 24.80 -14.39 10.14
CA SER A 27 25.13 -13.76 11.43
C SER A 27 24.86 -12.25 11.35
N VAL A 28 24.80 -11.61 12.51
CA VAL A 28 24.66 -10.14 12.58
C VAL A 28 25.83 -9.46 11.86
N ALA A 29 27.06 -9.94 12.10
CA ALA A 29 28.26 -9.39 11.47
C ALA A 29 28.24 -9.52 9.95
N GLU A 30 27.97 -10.71 9.42
CA GLU A 30 27.88 -10.93 7.96
C GLU A 30 26.86 -10.02 7.29
N LEU A 31 25.67 -9.83 7.92
CA LEU A 31 24.64 -8.98 7.37
C LEU A 31 25.01 -7.48 7.41
N VAL A 32 25.68 -7.06 8.48
CA VAL A 32 26.19 -5.69 8.62
C VAL A 32 27.27 -5.43 7.57
N ASP A 33 28.25 -6.33 7.45
CA ASP A 33 29.35 -6.20 6.47
C ASP A 33 28.81 -6.17 5.04
N LEU A 34 27.93 -7.10 4.69
CA LEU A 34 27.28 -7.13 3.37
C LEU A 34 26.53 -5.83 3.06
N THR A 35 25.78 -5.32 4.04
CA THR A 35 25.02 -4.05 3.88
C THR A 35 25.99 -2.89 3.65
N MET A 36 27.08 -2.81 4.41
CA MET A 36 28.07 -1.75 4.28
C MET A 36 28.84 -1.82 2.97
N GLU A 37 29.19 -3.01 2.50
CA GLU A 37 29.85 -3.19 1.20
C GLU A 37 28.95 -2.72 0.04
N PHE A 38 27.66 -3.08 0.04
CA PHE A 38 26.73 -2.64 -0.99
C PHE A 38 26.50 -1.12 -0.93
N TYR A 39 26.41 -0.56 0.28
CA TYR A 39 26.23 0.87 0.48
C TYR A 39 27.45 1.68 0.00
N ARG A 40 28.68 1.27 0.35
CA ARG A 40 29.94 1.92 -0.09
C ARG A 40 30.10 1.89 -1.61
N ARG A 41 29.60 0.85 -2.26
CA ARG A 41 29.61 0.71 -3.73
C ARG A 41 28.44 1.40 -4.42
N ASN A 42 27.59 2.12 -3.69
CA ASN A 42 26.37 2.75 -4.20
C ASN A 42 25.37 1.77 -4.88
N TYR A 43 25.35 0.52 -4.49
CA TYR A 43 24.38 -0.45 -4.98
C TYR A 43 23.03 -0.33 -4.25
N ILE A 44 23.04 0.18 -3.02
CA ILE A 44 21.84 0.42 -2.22
C ILE A 44 21.89 1.79 -1.55
N GLU A 45 20.72 2.40 -1.36
CA GLU A 45 20.52 3.64 -0.61
C GLU A 45 20.03 3.38 0.82
N GLY A 46 19.59 2.16 1.10
CA GLY A 46 19.04 1.78 2.39
C GLY A 46 18.87 0.27 2.53
N LEU A 47 18.43 -0.14 3.70
CA LEU A 47 18.20 -1.52 4.07
C LEU A 47 16.73 -1.74 4.44
N PHE A 48 16.03 -2.65 3.74
CA PHE A 48 14.80 -3.24 4.24
C PHE A 48 15.10 -4.61 4.84
N LEU A 49 15.00 -4.72 6.16
CA LEU A 49 15.38 -5.91 6.91
C LEU A 49 14.16 -6.67 7.43
N SER A 50 14.05 -7.93 7.07
CA SER A 50 13.04 -8.89 7.52
C SER A 50 13.71 -10.21 7.95
N SER A 51 12.94 -11.10 8.56
CA SER A 51 13.42 -12.44 8.96
C SER A 51 12.27 -13.45 9.00
N GLY A 52 12.57 -14.72 8.80
CA GLY A 52 11.83 -15.81 9.39
C GLY A 52 11.98 -15.78 10.92
N VAL A 53 11.06 -16.42 11.64
CA VAL A 53 11.10 -16.46 13.11
C VAL A 53 11.89 -17.69 13.58
N VAL A 54 13.00 -17.47 14.27
CA VAL A 54 13.85 -18.54 14.82
C VAL A 54 13.69 -18.59 16.34
N ARG A 55 13.54 -19.77 16.89
CA ARG A 55 13.33 -20.04 18.33
C ARG A 55 12.04 -19.39 18.87
N ASN A 56 12.01 -18.07 18.97
CA ASN A 56 10.85 -17.28 19.41
C ASN A 56 10.91 -15.86 18.82
N PRO A 57 9.83 -15.07 18.94
CA PRO A 57 9.78 -13.69 18.43
C PRO A 57 10.88 -12.79 18.98
N ASP A 58 11.12 -12.82 20.30
CA ASP A 58 12.10 -11.94 20.97
C ASP A 58 13.53 -12.24 20.53
N TYR A 59 13.93 -13.51 20.50
CA TYR A 59 15.25 -13.90 20.02
C TYR A 59 15.50 -13.41 18.58
N THR A 60 14.51 -13.50 17.73
CA THR A 60 14.61 -13.03 16.35
C THR A 60 14.67 -11.51 16.28
N MET A 61 13.80 -10.85 17.05
CA MET A 61 13.73 -9.38 17.06
C MET A 61 15.03 -8.77 17.62
N GLU A 62 15.62 -9.34 18.67
CA GLU A 62 16.91 -8.91 19.23
C GLU A 62 18.01 -8.90 18.16
N ARG A 63 18.10 -9.94 17.33
CA ARG A 63 19.09 -10.00 16.25
C ARG A 63 18.85 -8.93 15.19
N LEU A 64 17.58 -8.65 14.84
CA LEU A 64 17.24 -7.58 13.91
C LEU A 64 17.62 -6.21 14.47
N VAL A 65 17.30 -5.97 15.75
CA VAL A 65 17.67 -4.74 16.47
C VAL A 65 19.19 -4.60 16.48
N ARG A 66 19.94 -5.66 16.77
CA ARG A 66 21.39 -5.65 16.81
C ARG A 66 21.98 -5.22 15.47
N VAL A 67 21.48 -5.74 14.34
CA VAL A 67 21.92 -5.30 13.00
C VAL A 67 21.69 -3.80 12.81
N ALA A 68 20.51 -3.29 13.12
CA ALA A 68 20.21 -1.87 12.96
C ALA A 68 21.07 -0.99 13.87
N LYS A 69 21.28 -1.42 15.10
CA LYS A 69 22.12 -0.75 16.10
C LYS A 69 23.59 -0.68 15.65
N ASP A 70 24.19 -1.82 15.28
CA ASP A 70 25.58 -1.89 14.85
C ASP A 70 25.81 -1.04 13.59
N LEU A 71 24.89 -1.09 12.62
CA LEU A 71 24.92 -0.21 11.45
C LEU A 71 24.96 1.28 11.85
N ARG A 72 24.12 1.71 12.79
CA ARG A 72 24.04 3.13 13.22
C ARG A 72 25.21 3.55 14.10
N THR A 73 25.56 2.74 15.10
CA THR A 73 26.51 3.14 16.16
C THR A 73 27.98 2.83 15.81
N ILE A 74 28.24 1.70 15.17
CA ILE A 74 29.60 1.25 14.85
C ILE A 74 29.99 1.75 13.46
N HIS A 75 29.14 1.49 12.46
CA HIS A 75 29.47 1.75 11.05
C HIS A 75 28.99 3.12 10.56
N ARG A 76 28.24 3.89 11.36
CA ARG A 76 27.72 5.23 11.02
C ARG A 76 26.93 5.23 9.70
N PHE A 77 26.19 4.15 9.45
CA PHE A 77 25.35 3.99 8.26
C PHE A 77 24.27 5.07 8.20
N ASN A 78 24.30 5.91 7.19
CA ASN A 78 23.35 7.02 7.00
C ASN A 78 22.20 6.69 6.04
N GLY A 79 22.21 5.49 5.42
CA GLY A 79 21.14 5.04 4.55
C GLY A 79 19.84 4.78 5.33
N TYR A 80 18.74 4.69 4.60
CA TYR A 80 17.42 4.43 5.18
C TYR A 80 17.33 3.00 5.73
N ILE A 81 16.84 2.84 6.97
CA ILE A 81 16.59 1.53 7.57
C ILE A 81 15.07 1.34 7.79
N HIS A 82 14.50 0.40 7.04
CA HIS A 82 13.16 -0.11 7.30
C HIS A 82 13.25 -1.51 7.92
N LEU A 83 12.83 -1.64 9.17
CA LEU A 83 12.89 -2.89 9.89
C LEU A 83 11.48 -3.47 10.05
N LYS A 84 11.31 -4.71 9.61
CA LYS A 84 10.07 -5.47 9.80
C LYS A 84 10.09 -6.08 11.20
N SER A 85 9.27 -5.55 12.09
CA SER A 85 9.11 -6.04 13.45
C SER A 85 8.45 -7.44 13.44
N ILE A 86 8.87 -8.29 14.36
CA ILE A 86 8.34 -9.64 14.48
C ILE A 86 7.03 -9.60 15.27
N PRO A 87 5.93 -10.20 14.76
CA PRO A 87 4.70 -10.36 15.52
C PRO A 87 4.95 -11.08 16.85
N GLY A 88 4.43 -10.52 17.94
CA GLY A 88 4.63 -11.06 19.30
C GLY A 88 5.95 -10.66 19.97
N ALA A 89 6.78 -9.82 19.34
CA ALA A 89 7.98 -9.29 20.00
C ALA A 89 7.62 -8.37 21.17
N SER A 90 8.47 -8.41 22.21
CA SER A 90 8.32 -7.60 23.43
C SER A 90 8.38 -6.10 23.14
N ARG A 91 7.76 -5.33 24.05
CA ARG A 91 7.72 -3.87 23.95
C ARG A 91 9.13 -3.26 23.96
N GLU A 92 9.99 -3.80 24.81
CA GLU A 92 11.38 -3.35 24.99
C GLU A 92 12.15 -3.43 23.68
N LEU A 93 12.08 -4.56 22.98
CA LEU A 93 12.76 -4.77 21.71
C LEU A 93 12.18 -3.93 20.56
N VAL A 94 10.85 -3.74 20.53
CA VAL A 94 10.21 -2.86 19.56
C VAL A 94 10.62 -1.41 19.81
N ASN A 95 10.72 -0.99 21.07
CA ASN A 95 11.17 0.35 21.44
C ASN A 95 12.64 0.56 21.08
N GLU A 96 13.51 -0.41 21.37
CA GLU A 96 14.92 -0.31 20.97
C GLU A 96 15.07 -0.23 19.43
N ALA A 97 14.30 -1.04 18.69
CA ALA A 97 14.28 -0.97 17.23
C ALA A 97 13.96 0.42 16.68
N GLY A 98 12.99 1.09 17.30
CA GLY A 98 12.56 2.43 16.89
C GLY A 98 13.63 3.51 17.03
N LEU A 99 14.64 3.32 17.87
CA LEU A 99 15.76 4.26 18.02
C LEU A 99 16.76 4.18 16.86
N TYR A 100 16.83 3.04 16.17
CA TYR A 100 17.82 2.79 15.09
C TYR A 100 17.22 2.68 13.71
N ALA A 101 15.92 2.39 13.59
CA ALA A 101 15.22 2.32 12.32
C ALA A 101 14.52 3.63 11.98
N ASP A 102 14.50 3.99 10.67
CA ASP A 102 13.72 5.13 10.18
C ASP A 102 12.24 4.77 10.11
N ARG A 103 11.92 3.52 9.77
CA ARG A 103 10.56 2.99 9.74
C ARG A 103 10.49 1.61 10.36
N LEU A 104 9.41 1.38 11.08
CA LEU A 104 9.03 0.04 11.53
C LEU A 104 7.78 -0.43 10.79
N SER A 105 7.67 -1.73 10.57
CA SER A 105 6.44 -2.32 10.03
C SER A 105 6.09 -3.61 10.75
N VAL A 106 4.80 -3.83 10.91
CA VAL A 106 4.23 -5.11 11.34
C VAL A 106 3.15 -5.45 10.34
N ASN A 107 3.24 -6.62 9.71
CA ASN A 107 2.26 -6.98 8.71
C ASN A 107 1.00 -7.56 9.36
N VAL A 108 -0.16 -7.05 8.97
CA VAL A 108 -1.46 -7.65 9.31
C VAL A 108 -1.64 -8.97 8.59
N GLU A 109 -1.11 -9.11 7.38
CA GLU A 109 -1.19 -10.24 6.46
C GLU A 109 -2.64 -10.49 6.00
N ILE A 110 -3.54 -10.90 6.89
CA ILE A 110 -4.94 -11.25 6.58
C ILE A 110 -5.88 -10.37 7.42
N PRO A 111 -6.86 -9.68 6.80
CA PRO A 111 -7.75 -8.74 7.48
C PRO A 111 -8.60 -9.33 8.61
N LYS A 112 -9.16 -10.55 8.40
CA LYS A 112 -10.02 -11.22 9.39
C LYS A 112 -9.21 -12.20 10.24
N GLU A 113 -9.38 -12.13 11.55
CA GLU A 113 -8.61 -12.98 12.50
C GLU A 113 -8.86 -14.47 12.31
N GLU A 114 -10.09 -14.85 12.00
CA GLU A 114 -10.45 -16.24 11.71
C GLU A 114 -9.68 -16.81 10.53
N ASN A 115 -9.55 -16.04 9.45
CA ASN A 115 -8.80 -16.41 8.26
C ASN A 115 -7.27 -16.35 8.52
N LEU A 116 -6.81 -15.43 9.35
CA LEU A 116 -5.41 -15.38 9.78
C LEU A 116 -5.05 -16.66 10.56
N LYS A 117 -5.87 -17.07 11.53
CA LYS A 117 -5.67 -18.31 12.30
C LYS A 117 -5.73 -19.55 11.43
N LEU A 118 -6.63 -19.59 10.44
CA LEU A 118 -6.71 -20.69 9.49
C LEU A 118 -5.41 -20.86 8.69
N LEU A 119 -4.84 -19.76 8.20
CA LEU A 119 -3.66 -19.80 7.33
C LEU A 119 -2.32 -19.69 8.08
N ALA A 120 -2.33 -19.14 9.27
CA ALA A 120 -1.14 -18.91 10.10
C ALA A 120 -1.47 -19.16 11.57
N PRO A 121 -1.63 -20.44 11.99
CA PRO A 121 -2.16 -20.80 13.31
C PRO A 121 -1.33 -20.29 14.49
N GLU A 122 -0.03 -20.01 14.27
CA GLU A 122 0.86 -19.45 15.30
C GLU A 122 0.77 -17.91 15.41
N LYS A 123 -0.10 -17.27 14.63
CA LYS A 123 -0.33 -15.82 14.66
C LYS A 123 -1.76 -15.51 15.09
N ASP A 124 -1.90 -14.38 15.75
CA ASP A 124 -3.19 -13.76 16.04
C ASP A 124 -3.12 -12.24 15.85
N HIS A 125 -4.27 -11.58 15.81
CA HIS A 125 -4.32 -10.14 15.68
C HIS A 125 -3.69 -9.42 16.89
N LYS A 126 -3.72 -10.03 18.09
CA LYS A 126 -3.10 -9.45 19.28
C LYS A 126 -1.59 -9.33 19.11
N SER A 127 -0.93 -10.37 18.61
CA SER A 127 0.53 -10.39 18.35
C SER A 127 0.95 -9.40 17.27
N VAL A 128 0.04 -9.05 16.36
CA VAL A 128 0.27 -8.04 15.30
C VAL A 128 0.01 -6.62 15.81
N TYR A 129 -1.14 -6.39 16.44
CA TYR A 129 -1.54 -5.03 16.83
C TYR A 129 -0.82 -4.52 18.10
N ALA A 130 -0.33 -5.41 18.98
CA ALA A 130 0.43 -4.96 20.15
C ALA A 130 1.73 -4.23 19.75
N PRO A 131 2.63 -4.80 18.91
CA PRO A 131 3.78 -4.06 18.41
C PRO A 131 3.41 -2.79 17.63
N MET A 132 2.32 -2.77 16.85
CA MET A 132 1.86 -1.55 16.18
C MET A 132 1.54 -0.43 17.16
N ARG A 133 0.91 -0.76 18.31
CA ARG A 133 0.62 0.21 19.38
C ARG A 133 1.90 0.72 20.05
N TYR A 134 2.88 -0.16 20.29
CA TYR A 134 4.17 0.24 20.85
C TYR A 134 4.89 1.22 19.92
N ILE A 135 4.92 0.94 18.62
CA ILE A 135 5.49 1.84 17.61
C ILE A 135 4.75 3.18 17.61
N GLN A 136 3.42 3.16 17.62
CA GLN A 136 2.62 4.38 17.66
C GLN A 136 2.94 5.23 18.89
N GLN A 137 3.00 4.62 20.06
CA GLN A 137 3.32 5.30 21.30
C GLN A 137 4.72 5.91 21.25
N GLY A 138 5.74 5.15 20.87
CA GLY A 138 7.11 5.62 20.77
C GLY A 138 7.29 6.79 19.78
N VAL A 139 6.59 6.77 18.63
CA VAL A 139 6.62 7.89 17.67
C VAL A 139 5.98 9.15 18.28
N LEU A 140 4.86 9.01 18.98
CA LEU A 140 4.17 10.16 19.61
C LEU A 140 5.00 10.73 20.74
N GLU A 141 5.49 9.90 21.65
CA GLU A 141 6.36 10.30 22.77
C GLU A 141 7.60 11.04 22.26
N SER A 142 8.32 10.45 21.29
CA SER A 142 9.50 11.10 20.66
C SER A 142 9.15 12.44 20.02
N SER A 143 7.98 12.54 19.38
CA SER A 143 7.51 13.80 18.79
C SER A 143 7.28 14.89 19.84
N GLU A 144 6.66 14.54 20.96
CA GLU A 144 6.41 15.48 22.07
C GLU A 144 7.71 15.87 22.81
N GLU A 145 8.59 14.91 23.06
CA GLU A 145 9.90 15.19 23.67
C GLU A 145 10.74 16.13 22.80
N ARG A 146 10.72 15.95 21.50
CA ARG A 146 11.47 16.81 20.55
C ARG A 146 10.91 18.22 20.42
N LYS A 147 9.64 18.45 20.77
CA LYS A 147 9.10 19.80 20.90
C LYS A 147 9.72 20.53 22.09
N LYS A 148 10.01 19.80 23.19
CA LYS A 148 10.61 20.32 24.42
C LYS A 148 12.15 20.38 24.32
N HIS A 149 12.75 19.33 23.78
CA HIS A 149 14.20 19.14 23.73
C HIS A 149 14.66 18.81 22.29
N ARG A 150 15.23 19.77 21.59
CA ARG A 150 15.65 19.65 20.17
C ARG A 150 16.53 18.42 19.90
N HIS A 151 17.35 18.02 20.85
CA HIS A 151 18.30 16.90 20.73
C HIS A 151 17.76 15.56 21.24
N ALA A 152 16.49 15.48 21.67
CA ALA A 152 15.89 14.21 22.05
C ALA A 152 15.97 13.19 20.90
N PRO A 153 16.20 11.89 21.18
CA PRO A 153 16.33 10.85 20.18
C PRO A 153 15.11 10.80 19.26
N ARG A 154 15.36 10.51 18.00
CA ARG A 154 14.28 10.22 17.05
C ARG A 154 13.85 8.78 17.22
N PHE A 155 12.57 8.54 17.12
CA PHE A 155 11.99 7.20 17.13
C PHE A 155 11.21 7.00 15.84
N ALA A 156 11.64 6.04 15.01
CA ALA A 156 11.05 5.68 13.71
C ALA A 156 10.46 6.91 12.97
N PRO A 157 11.28 7.90 12.59
CA PRO A 157 10.82 9.20 12.11
C PRO A 157 9.97 9.14 10.83
N ALA A 158 10.09 8.07 10.04
CA ALA A 158 9.24 7.81 8.88
C ALA A 158 7.93 7.08 9.24
N GLY A 159 7.66 6.87 10.55
CA GLY A 159 6.44 6.24 11.05
C GLY A 159 6.38 4.74 10.80
N GLN A 160 5.16 4.20 10.84
CA GLN A 160 4.94 2.77 10.64
C GLN A 160 4.21 2.46 9.33
N SER A 161 4.36 1.23 8.89
CA SER A 161 3.62 0.66 7.77
C SER A 161 3.16 -0.77 8.06
N THR A 162 2.23 -1.25 7.25
CA THR A 162 1.76 -2.63 7.30
C THR A 162 1.55 -3.17 5.89
N GLN A 163 1.32 -4.46 5.78
CA GLN A 163 1.02 -5.14 4.51
C GLN A 163 -0.09 -6.16 4.71
N MET A 164 -0.97 -6.26 3.70
CA MET A 164 -1.99 -7.28 3.59
C MET A 164 -1.81 -8.09 2.31
N ILE A 165 -2.13 -9.38 2.38
CA ILE A 165 -2.12 -10.30 1.24
C ILE A 165 -3.51 -10.27 0.61
N VAL A 166 -3.56 -10.10 -0.70
CA VAL A 166 -4.79 -9.96 -1.47
C VAL A 166 -5.06 -11.26 -2.24
N GLY A 167 -6.23 -11.87 -2.01
CA GLY A 167 -6.66 -13.04 -2.75
C GLY A 167 -6.12 -14.37 -2.20
N ALA A 168 -5.54 -14.41 -1.00
CA ALA A 168 -5.24 -15.65 -0.29
C ALA A 168 -6.48 -16.21 0.44
N THR A 169 -7.44 -15.37 0.70
CA THR A 169 -8.69 -15.64 1.45
C THR A 169 -9.85 -14.92 0.76
N ALA A 170 -11.06 -15.19 1.21
CA ALA A 170 -12.31 -14.73 0.59
C ALA A 170 -12.73 -13.30 0.99
N GLU A 171 -11.85 -12.52 1.66
CA GLU A 171 -12.15 -11.13 2.00
C GLU A 171 -12.43 -10.30 0.76
N THR A 172 -13.48 -9.48 0.87
CA THR A 172 -13.84 -8.49 -0.14
C THR A 172 -12.87 -7.29 -0.10
N ASP A 173 -12.85 -6.51 -1.18
CA ASP A 173 -12.09 -5.24 -1.17
C ASP A 173 -12.65 -4.26 -0.14
N LYS A 174 -13.95 -4.36 0.19
CA LYS A 174 -14.58 -3.64 1.29
C LYS A 174 -13.93 -3.96 2.63
N ASP A 175 -13.77 -5.25 2.99
CA ASP A 175 -13.09 -5.67 4.23
C ASP A 175 -11.68 -5.05 4.32
N ILE A 176 -10.92 -5.13 3.21
CA ILE A 176 -9.54 -4.63 3.12
C ILE A 176 -9.47 -3.10 3.27
N LEU A 177 -10.33 -2.37 2.56
CA LEU A 177 -10.31 -0.89 2.56
C LEU A 177 -10.85 -0.30 3.85
N TYR A 178 -11.86 -0.91 4.48
CA TYR A 178 -12.34 -0.50 5.81
C TYR A 178 -11.24 -0.66 6.87
N LEU A 179 -10.52 -1.78 6.86
CA LEU A 179 -9.37 -1.96 7.75
C LEU A 179 -8.27 -0.94 7.46
N SER A 180 -7.95 -0.71 6.18
CA SER A 180 -6.96 0.30 5.79
C SER A 180 -7.35 1.70 6.25
N SER A 181 -8.62 2.09 6.09
CA SER A 181 -9.15 3.36 6.57
C SER A 181 -9.04 3.48 8.09
N ALA A 182 -9.37 2.41 8.82
CA ALA A 182 -9.23 2.38 10.28
C ALA A 182 -7.77 2.54 10.74
N LEU A 183 -6.84 1.87 10.05
CA LEU A 183 -5.41 1.98 10.33
C LEU A 183 -4.86 3.40 10.06
N TYR A 184 -5.32 4.07 9.00
CA TYR A 184 -4.92 5.45 8.70
C TYR A 184 -5.47 6.50 9.67
N LYS A 185 -6.52 6.20 10.45
CA LYS A 185 -6.93 7.07 11.57
C LYS A 185 -5.87 7.18 12.65
N GLY A 186 -4.99 6.17 12.75
CA GLY A 186 -3.81 6.22 13.61
C GLY A 186 -2.78 7.22 13.08
N PRO A 187 -2.29 8.18 13.91
CA PRO A 187 -1.45 9.29 13.44
C PRO A 187 -0.09 8.88 12.91
N THR A 188 0.34 7.66 13.16
CA THR A 188 1.68 7.14 12.80
C THR A 188 1.68 6.19 11.61
N MET A 189 0.51 5.68 11.20
CA MET A 189 0.39 4.81 10.03
C MET A 189 0.62 5.63 8.76
N ARG A 190 1.69 5.32 8.03
CA ARG A 190 2.07 6.06 6.82
C ARG A 190 1.70 5.32 5.53
N ARG A 191 1.69 3.99 5.58
CA ARG A 191 1.43 3.19 4.39
C ARG A 191 0.82 1.83 4.76
N VAL A 192 -0.22 1.47 4.04
CA VAL A 192 -0.71 0.10 3.92
C VAL A 192 -0.26 -0.42 2.56
N TYR A 193 0.40 -1.57 2.54
CA TYR A 193 0.80 -2.26 1.32
C TYR A 193 -0.18 -3.39 1.03
N TYR A 194 -0.46 -3.58 -0.23
CA TYR A 194 -1.25 -4.68 -0.76
C TYR A 194 -0.35 -5.56 -1.59
N SER A 195 -0.40 -6.87 -1.39
CA SER A 195 0.41 -7.82 -2.15
C SER A 195 -0.47 -8.94 -2.67
N GLY A 196 -0.58 -9.08 -3.97
CA GLY A 196 -1.29 -10.17 -4.59
C GLY A 196 -0.70 -11.52 -4.16
N TYR A 197 -1.58 -12.44 -3.74
CA TYR A 197 -1.16 -13.77 -3.33
C TYR A 197 -0.51 -14.52 -4.50
N ILE A 198 0.69 -15.04 -4.26
CA ILE A 198 1.39 -15.94 -5.19
C ILE A 198 1.20 -17.37 -4.69
N SER A 199 0.70 -18.26 -5.54
CA SER A 199 0.40 -19.64 -5.19
C SER A 199 1.68 -20.49 -5.14
N VAL A 200 2.47 -20.31 -4.06
CA VAL A 200 3.74 -21.02 -3.84
C VAL A 200 3.56 -22.40 -3.17
N ASN A 201 2.44 -22.60 -2.47
CA ASN A 201 2.13 -23.84 -1.74
C ASN A 201 0.85 -24.47 -2.32
N THR A 202 0.90 -24.91 -3.56
CA THR A 202 -0.24 -25.41 -4.33
C THR A 202 -0.88 -26.66 -3.75
N TYR A 203 -0.17 -27.40 -2.90
CA TYR A 203 -0.66 -28.58 -2.19
C TYR A 203 -1.52 -28.26 -0.96
N ASP A 204 -1.49 -27.01 -0.47
CA ASP A 204 -2.23 -26.62 0.73
C ASP A 204 -3.68 -26.23 0.34
N LYS A 205 -4.63 -27.12 0.67
CA LYS A 205 -6.05 -26.97 0.32
C LYS A 205 -6.74 -25.76 0.98
N ARG A 206 -6.12 -25.12 1.96
CA ARG A 206 -6.65 -23.91 2.61
C ARG A 206 -6.47 -22.66 1.74
N LEU A 207 -5.64 -22.75 0.72
CA LEU A 207 -5.29 -21.66 -0.18
C LEU A 207 -5.98 -21.83 -1.55
N PRO A 208 -6.36 -20.74 -2.21
CA PRO A 208 -6.91 -20.82 -3.55
C PRO A 208 -5.82 -21.21 -4.56
N ALA A 209 -6.17 -22.10 -5.49
CA ALA A 209 -5.31 -22.46 -6.61
C ALA A 209 -5.37 -21.39 -7.70
N LEU A 210 -4.63 -20.31 -7.54
CA LEU A 210 -4.55 -19.23 -8.52
C LEU A 210 -3.49 -19.55 -9.58
N LYS A 211 -3.86 -19.45 -10.86
CA LYS A 211 -2.90 -19.56 -11.99
C LYS A 211 -1.92 -18.38 -12.02
N GLN A 212 -2.37 -17.20 -11.63
CA GLN A 212 -1.58 -15.96 -11.59
C GLN A 212 -1.98 -15.12 -10.38
N PRO A 213 -1.04 -14.33 -9.81
CA PRO A 213 -1.37 -13.38 -8.75
C PRO A 213 -2.44 -12.38 -9.19
N PRO A 214 -3.33 -11.92 -8.31
CA PRO A 214 -4.39 -10.96 -8.63
C PRO A 214 -3.85 -9.52 -8.75
N LEU A 215 -2.90 -9.28 -9.65
CA LEU A 215 -2.19 -8.00 -9.80
C LEU A 215 -3.11 -6.84 -10.16
N VAL A 216 -4.17 -7.10 -10.95
CA VAL A 216 -5.15 -6.05 -11.28
C VAL A 216 -5.90 -5.62 -10.02
N ARG A 217 -6.35 -6.56 -9.19
CA ARG A 217 -7.02 -6.28 -7.90
C ARG A 217 -6.09 -5.52 -6.94
N GLU A 218 -4.84 -5.97 -6.82
CA GLU A 218 -3.80 -5.27 -6.06
C GLU A 218 -3.67 -3.81 -6.51
N ASN A 219 -3.56 -3.58 -7.81
CA ASN A 219 -3.44 -2.24 -8.38
C ASN A 219 -4.70 -1.38 -8.11
N ARG A 220 -5.90 -1.96 -8.19
CA ARG A 220 -7.15 -1.26 -7.86
C ARG A 220 -7.20 -0.86 -6.38
N LEU A 221 -6.73 -1.71 -5.47
CA LEU A 221 -6.62 -1.38 -4.05
C LEU A 221 -5.64 -0.22 -3.82
N TYR A 222 -4.48 -0.18 -4.48
CA TYR A 222 -3.59 0.98 -4.42
C TYR A 222 -4.23 2.25 -4.97
N GLN A 223 -5.02 2.16 -6.03
CA GLN A 223 -5.76 3.31 -6.56
C GLN A 223 -6.83 3.80 -5.58
N ALA A 224 -7.57 2.89 -4.94
CA ALA A 224 -8.56 3.21 -3.90
C ALA A 224 -7.90 3.85 -2.66
N ASP A 225 -6.78 3.27 -2.18
CA ASP A 225 -5.95 3.83 -1.11
C ASP A 225 -5.53 5.28 -1.43
N TRP A 226 -5.14 5.53 -2.68
CA TRP A 226 -4.76 6.86 -3.13
C TRP A 226 -5.92 7.84 -3.10
N LEU A 227 -7.14 7.40 -3.46
CA LEU A 227 -8.35 8.22 -3.38
C LEU A 227 -8.68 8.59 -1.93
N MET A 228 -8.61 7.65 -1.01
CA MET A 228 -8.86 7.92 0.42
C MET A 228 -7.85 8.92 0.99
N ARG A 229 -6.57 8.76 0.67
CA ARG A 229 -5.49 9.55 1.29
C ARG A 229 -5.31 10.94 0.71
N PHE A 230 -5.61 11.15 -0.55
CA PHE A 230 -5.26 12.39 -1.25
C PHE A 230 -6.44 13.07 -1.94
N TYR A 231 -7.55 12.36 -2.17
CA TYR A 231 -8.71 12.90 -2.85
C TYR A 231 -9.91 13.06 -1.92
N GLN A 232 -9.72 12.80 -0.62
CA GLN A 232 -10.77 12.93 0.41
C GLN A 232 -12.01 12.06 0.15
N PHE A 233 -11.82 10.94 -0.54
CA PHE A 233 -12.86 9.93 -0.64
C PHE A 233 -13.01 9.21 0.70
N LYS A 234 -14.23 9.03 1.13
CA LYS A 234 -14.55 8.09 2.21
C LYS A 234 -14.56 6.67 1.65
N VAL A 235 -14.28 5.69 2.48
CA VAL A 235 -14.27 4.29 2.04
C VAL A 235 -15.64 3.86 1.52
N GLU A 236 -16.72 4.38 2.13
CA GLU A 236 -18.11 4.13 1.78
C GLU A 236 -18.50 4.64 0.38
N GLU A 237 -17.78 5.64 -0.12
CA GLU A 237 -17.97 6.13 -1.50
C GLU A 237 -17.35 5.17 -2.53
N ILE A 238 -16.29 4.47 -2.15
CA ILE A 238 -15.52 3.60 -3.06
C ILE A 238 -16.15 2.21 -3.13
N VAL A 239 -16.46 1.63 -1.97
CA VAL A 239 -17.04 0.29 -1.78
C VAL A 239 -18.17 0.34 -0.76
N ASP A 240 -19.21 -0.45 -0.99
CA ASP A 240 -20.38 -0.56 -0.13
C ASP A 240 -20.95 -2.00 -0.13
N ASP A 241 -22.11 -2.22 0.42
CA ASP A 241 -22.74 -3.55 0.46
C ASP A 241 -23.23 -4.03 -0.92
N ALA A 242 -23.59 -3.10 -1.80
CA ALA A 242 -24.02 -3.40 -3.16
C ALA A 242 -22.81 -3.66 -4.08
N TYR A 243 -21.67 -3.02 -3.79
CA TYR A 243 -20.42 -3.11 -4.55
C TYR A 243 -19.25 -3.37 -3.59
N PRO A 244 -19.14 -4.58 -3.01
CA PRO A 244 -18.11 -4.90 -2.02
C PRO A 244 -16.70 -5.06 -2.63
N ASP A 245 -16.62 -5.30 -3.93
CA ASP A 245 -15.36 -5.45 -4.65
C ASP A 245 -15.16 -4.36 -5.70
N LEU A 246 -13.90 -3.99 -5.91
CA LEU A 246 -13.49 -2.99 -6.90
C LEU A 246 -13.66 -3.52 -8.32
N ASP A 247 -14.07 -2.65 -9.21
CA ASP A 247 -14.14 -2.95 -10.63
C ASP A 247 -12.72 -3.21 -11.20
N LEU A 248 -12.53 -4.37 -11.83
CA LEU A 248 -11.23 -4.74 -12.38
C LEU A 248 -10.95 -4.10 -13.75
N GLU A 249 -11.99 -3.70 -14.50
CA GLU A 249 -11.83 -3.10 -15.81
C GLU A 249 -11.55 -1.60 -15.76
N VAL A 250 -12.25 -0.87 -14.87
CA VAL A 250 -12.09 0.58 -14.72
C VAL A 250 -11.47 0.94 -13.37
N ASP A 251 -10.86 2.13 -13.29
CA ASP A 251 -10.30 2.61 -12.03
C ASP A 251 -11.41 2.98 -11.02
N PRO A 252 -11.14 2.94 -9.70
CA PRO A 252 -12.16 3.17 -8.68
C PRO A 252 -12.84 4.54 -8.76
N LYS A 253 -12.15 5.57 -9.22
CA LYS A 253 -12.72 6.91 -9.40
C LYS A 253 -13.71 6.95 -10.54
N LEU A 254 -13.38 6.30 -11.65
CA LEU A 254 -14.29 6.17 -12.79
C LEU A 254 -15.48 5.28 -12.42
N SER A 255 -15.24 4.16 -11.71
CA SER A 255 -16.31 3.29 -11.22
C SER A 255 -17.31 4.06 -10.34
N TRP A 256 -16.80 4.89 -9.42
CA TRP A 256 -17.66 5.76 -8.61
C TRP A 256 -18.51 6.72 -9.46
N ALA A 257 -17.89 7.42 -10.41
CA ALA A 257 -18.59 8.39 -11.25
C ALA A 257 -19.67 7.74 -12.14
N LEU A 258 -19.43 6.52 -12.62
CA LEU A 258 -20.41 5.76 -13.40
C LEU A 258 -21.61 5.27 -12.55
N ARG A 259 -21.41 5.08 -11.24
CA ARG A 259 -22.49 4.72 -10.29
C ARG A 259 -23.29 5.93 -9.81
N HIS A 260 -22.77 7.15 -9.99
CA HIS A 260 -23.42 8.41 -9.58
C HIS A 260 -23.66 9.36 -10.75
N PRO A 261 -24.39 8.91 -11.81
CA PRO A 261 -24.64 9.75 -12.99
C PRO A 261 -25.41 11.02 -12.66
N GLU A 262 -26.21 11.01 -11.60
CA GLU A 262 -27.00 12.16 -11.12
C GLU A 262 -26.14 13.35 -10.66
N GLN A 263 -24.86 13.11 -10.35
CA GLN A 263 -23.93 14.15 -9.94
C GLN A 263 -23.21 14.80 -11.12
N PHE A 264 -23.39 14.29 -12.32
CA PHE A 264 -22.69 14.73 -13.53
C PHE A 264 -23.67 15.15 -14.64
N PRO A 265 -23.26 16.04 -15.55
CA PRO A 265 -21.98 16.74 -15.61
C PRO A 265 -21.88 17.90 -14.62
N VAL A 266 -20.67 18.23 -14.17
CA VAL A 266 -20.41 19.37 -13.31
C VAL A 266 -19.79 20.54 -14.07
N ASP A 267 -20.22 21.78 -13.77
CA ASP A 267 -19.59 22.99 -14.33
C ASP A 267 -18.29 23.28 -13.57
N VAL A 268 -17.15 23.11 -14.25
CA VAL A 268 -15.82 23.32 -13.67
C VAL A 268 -15.60 24.74 -13.14
N ASN A 269 -16.38 25.70 -13.65
CA ASN A 269 -16.28 27.10 -13.24
C ASN A 269 -17.07 27.41 -11.96
N LYS A 270 -17.97 26.50 -11.52
CA LYS A 270 -18.85 26.72 -10.36
C LYS A 270 -18.64 25.73 -9.23
N VAL A 271 -18.46 24.42 -9.56
CA VAL A 271 -18.43 23.33 -8.60
C VAL A 271 -17.29 23.49 -7.58
N ASP A 272 -17.48 22.98 -6.36
CA ASP A 272 -16.47 23.04 -5.31
C ASP A 272 -15.23 22.16 -5.62
N TYR A 273 -14.21 22.31 -4.77
CA TYR A 273 -12.94 21.60 -4.93
C TYR A 273 -13.10 20.08 -4.73
N GLU A 274 -13.92 19.69 -3.76
CA GLU A 274 -14.19 18.31 -3.40
C GLU A 274 -14.82 17.56 -4.58
N MET A 275 -15.81 18.18 -5.21
CA MET A 275 -16.48 17.59 -6.37
C MET A 275 -15.55 17.55 -7.61
N LEU A 276 -14.67 18.55 -7.80
CA LEU A 276 -13.63 18.46 -8.84
C LEU A 276 -12.72 17.25 -8.64
N LEU A 277 -12.40 16.89 -7.40
CA LEU A 277 -11.63 15.71 -7.09
C LEU A 277 -12.34 14.40 -7.44
N ARG A 278 -13.67 14.41 -7.55
CA ARG A 278 -14.48 13.24 -7.92
C ARG A 278 -14.59 13.04 -9.43
N VAL A 279 -14.30 14.09 -10.21
CA VAL A 279 -14.35 14.00 -11.68
C VAL A 279 -13.21 13.09 -12.22
N PRO A 280 -13.51 12.01 -12.98
CA PRO A 280 -12.50 11.22 -13.66
C PRO A 280 -11.63 12.07 -14.59
N GLY A 281 -10.31 11.93 -14.46
CA GLY A 281 -9.35 12.73 -15.25
C GLY A 281 -8.91 14.05 -14.63
N ILE A 282 -9.50 14.49 -13.50
CA ILE A 282 -9.03 15.65 -12.74
C ILE A 282 -8.26 15.17 -11.52
N GLY A 283 -6.98 15.52 -11.44
CA GLY A 283 -6.12 15.22 -10.30
C GLY A 283 -6.07 16.37 -9.28
N VAL A 284 -5.47 16.13 -8.11
CA VAL A 284 -5.33 17.13 -7.02
C VAL A 284 -4.67 18.43 -7.53
N LYS A 285 -3.59 18.31 -8.32
CA LYS A 285 -2.91 19.47 -8.91
C LYS A 285 -3.83 20.24 -9.86
N SER A 286 -4.51 19.53 -10.77
CA SER A 286 -5.41 20.14 -11.73
C SER A 286 -6.61 20.78 -11.05
N ALA A 287 -7.22 20.17 -10.04
CA ALA A 287 -8.33 20.73 -9.28
C ALA A 287 -7.92 22.04 -8.58
N ARG A 288 -6.74 22.08 -7.94
CA ARG A 288 -6.22 23.31 -7.33
C ARG A 288 -6.02 24.43 -8.35
N LEU A 289 -5.45 24.11 -9.52
CA LEU A 289 -5.25 25.08 -10.60
C LEU A 289 -6.58 25.58 -11.17
N ILE A 290 -7.58 24.69 -11.34
CA ILE A 290 -8.93 25.11 -11.78
C ILE A 290 -9.51 26.13 -10.78
N VAL A 291 -9.53 25.80 -9.49
CA VAL A 291 -10.06 26.71 -8.45
C VAL A 291 -9.32 28.05 -8.41
N ALA A 292 -8.01 28.05 -8.59
CA ALA A 292 -7.20 29.28 -8.64
C ALA A 292 -7.49 30.11 -9.90
N SER A 293 -7.47 29.46 -11.08
CA SER A 293 -7.56 30.15 -12.37
C SER A 293 -8.96 30.71 -12.66
N ARG A 294 -10.03 30.03 -12.27
CA ARG A 294 -11.42 30.48 -12.51
C ARG A 294 -11.80 31.78 -11.80
N ARG A 295 -10.96 32.22 -10.82
CA ARG A 295 -11.14 33.53 -10.16
C ARG A 295 -10.86 34.73 -11.09
N PHE A 296 -10.06 34.49 -12.13
CA PHE A 296 -9.63 35.55 -13.06
C PHE A 296 -10.42 35.50 -14.37
N SER A 297 -10.74 34.33 -14.86
CA SER A 297 -11.49 34.14 -16.10
C SER A 297 -12.18 32.80 -16.12
N LYS A 298 -13.28 32.70 -16.89
CA LYS A 298 -13.93 31.41 -17.15
C LYS A 298 -12.97 30.47 -17.88
N ILE A 299 -12.91 29.24 -17.43
CA ILE A 299 -12.05 28.18 -17.95
C ILE A 299 -12.78 27.44 -19.05
N GLY A 300 -12.17 27.33 -20.24
CA GLY A 300 -12.64 26.55 -21.36
C GLY A 300 -11.85 25.25 -21.56
N PHE A 301 -12.20 24.51 -22.60
CA PHE A 301 -11.62 23.20 -22.94
C PHE A 301 -10.08 23.24 -23.07
N TYR A 302 -9.57 24.23 -23.78
CA TYR A 302 -8.15 24.37 -24.03
C TYR A 302 -7.32 24.64 -22.76
N GLN A 303 -7.86 25.51 -21.90
CA GLN A 303 -7.23 25.79 -20.61
C GLN A 303 -7.21 24.55 -19.72
N LEU A 304 -8.28 23.76 -19.66
CA LEU A 304 -8.33 22.49 -18.92
C LEU A 304 -7.22 21.53 -19.38
N LYS A 305 -7.01 21.42 -20.70
CA LYS A 305 -5.94 20.59 -21.24
C LYS A 305 -4.55 21.10 -20.81
N LYS A 306 -4.30 22.42 -20.84
CA LYS A 306 -3.05 23.03 -20.35
C LYS A 306 -2.83 22.86 -18.85
N ILE A 307 -3.89 22.88 -18.06
CA ILE A 307 -3.85 22.61 -16.60
C ILE A 307 -3.46 21.15 -16.31
N GLY A 308 -3.53 20.25 -17.30
CA GLY A 308 -3.20 18.84 -17.15
C GLY A 308 -4.40 17.96 -16.79
N VAL A 309 -5.62 18.38 -17.14
CA VAL A 309 -6.82 17.55 -17.07
C VAL A 309 -6.75 16.47 -18.18
N VAL A 310 -7.01 15.22 -17.81
CA VAL A 310 -7.07 14.11 -18.76
C VAL A 310 -8.41 14.17 -19.48
N MET A 311 -8.49 15.01 -20.52
CA MET A 311 -9.74 15.31 -21.26
C MET A 311 -10.39 14.06 -21.85
N LYS A 312 -9.61 13.02 -22.22
CA LYS A 312 -10.15 11.72 -22.69
C LYS A 312 -11.16 11.11 -21.71
N LYS A 313 -10.98 11.35 -20.39
CA LYS A 313 -11.92 10.90 -19.35
C LYS A 313 -12.88 12.01 -18.92
N ALA A 314 -12.34 13.21 -18.63
CA ALA A 314 -13.09 14.29 -17.98
C ALA A 314 -14.25 14.83 -18.84
N GLN A 315 -14.12 14.86 -20.17
CA GLN A 315 -15.12 15.42 -21.08
C GLN A 315 -16.53 14.83 -20.93
N TYR A 316 -16.65 13.61 -20.39
CA TYR A 316 -17.94 12.95 -20.17
C TYR A 316 -18.60 13.33 -18.84
N PHE A 317 -17.88 14.06 -17.96
CA PHE A 317 -18.30 14.34 -16.60
C PHE A 317 -18.30 15.84 -16.26
N ILE A 318 -17.90 16.70 -17.20
CA ILE A 318 -17.80 18.15 -16.98
C ILE A 318 -18.50 18.95 -18.06
N THR A 319 -18.85 20.19 -17.70
CA THR A 319 -19.15 21.27 -18.64
C THR A 319 -18.15 22.40 -18.44
N CYS A 320 -17.85 23.13 -19.51
CA CYS A 320 -17.08 24.37 -19.53
C CYS A 320 -17.58 25.25 -20.69
N CYS A 321 -16.95 26.39 -20.96
CA CYS A 321 -17.44 27.35 -21.95
C CYS A 321 -17.67 26.76 -23.36
N GLU A 322 -16.83 25.77 -23.77
CA GLU A 322 -16.88 25.18 -25.11
C GLU A 322 -17.43 23.73 -25.11
N LEU A 323 -17.81 23.19 -23.97
CA LEU A 323 -18.44 21.87 -23.86
C LEU A 323 -19.91 22.08 -23.44
N PRO A 324 -20.83 22.08 -24.39
CA PRO A 324 -22.24 22.23 -24.10
C PRO A 324 -22.81 20.99 -23.39
N MET A 325 -23.78 21.24 -22.49
CA MET A 325 -24.42 20.21 -21.66
C MET A 325 -25.10 19.09 -22.47
N ARG A 326 -25.41 19.33 -23.75
CA ARG A 326 -26.10 18.38 -24.64
C ARG A 326 -25.32 17.09 -24.90
N THR A 327 -24.00 17.15 -25.07
CA THR A 327 -23.17 15.98 -25.42
C THR A 327 -23.02 14.98 -24.27
N VAL A 328 -23.25 15.42 -23.05
CA VAL A 328 -23.02 14.60 -21.84
C VAL A 328 -24.30 13.91 -21.39
N ASN A 329 -25.46 14.57 -21.54
CA ASN A 329 -26.77 13.99 -21.15
C ASN A 329 -27.26 12.87 -22.08
N GLU A 330 -26.66 12.72 -23.26
CA GLU A 330 -27.02 11.68 -24.25
C GLU A 330 -26.29 10.36 -24.04
N LEU A 331 -25.23 10.32 -23.16
CA LEU A 331 -24.44 9.14 -22.94
C LEU A 331 -24.87 8.44 -21.64
N THR A 332 -25.35 7.22 -21.78
CA THR A 332 -25.59 6.35 -20.62
C THR A 332 -24.29 5.99 -19.90
N PRO A 333 -24.29 5.68 -18.60
CA PRO A 333 -23.10 5.21 -17.88
C PRO A 333 -22.40 4.04 -18.57
N GLN A 334 -23.15 3.11 -19.14
CA GLN A 334 -22.64 1.96 -19.90
C GLN A 334 -21.96 2.39 -21.19
N GLY A 335 -22.52 3.38 -21.90
CA GLY A 335 -21.92 3.95 -23.10
C GLY A 335 -20.58 4.63 -22.79
N VAL A 336 -20.53 5.45 -21.74
CA VAL A 336 -19.29 6.09 -21.27
C VAL A 336 -18.26 5.03 -20.85
N ARG A 337 -18.67 4.00 -20.12
CA ARG A 337 -17.80 2.86 -19.77
C ARG A 337 -17.18 2.24 -21.01
N SER A 338 -17.98 1.89 -22.00
CA SER A 338 -17.51 1.26 -23.24
C SER A 338 -16.52 2.12 -24.04
N LEU A 339 -16.71 3.45 -24.03
CA LEU A 339 -15.80 4.40 -24.69
C LEU A 339 -14.45 4.54 -23.95
N LEU A 340 -14.43 4.33 -22.64
CA LEU A 340 -13.26 4.51 -21.80
C LEU A 340 -12.49 3.21 -21.54
N LEU A 341 -13.10 2.04 -21.77
CA LEU A 341 -12.40 0.77 -21.70
C LEU A 341 -11.28 0.71 -22.74
N PRO A 342 -10.13 0.11 -22.41
CA PRO A 342 -9.08 -0.14 -23.39
C PRO A 342 -9.65 -1.03 -24.50
N LYS A 343 -9.55 -0.59 -25.73
CA LYS A 343 -9.87 -1.48 -26.87
C LYS A 343 -8.91 -2.67 -26.79
N PRO A 344 -9.41 -3.90 -26.98
CA PRO A 344 -8.55 -5.07 -26.95
C PRO A 344 -7.43 -4.87 -27.98
N ASN A 345 -6.19 -4.87 -27.48
CA ASN A 345 -5.02 -4.73 -28.34
C ASN A 345 -4.98 -5.95 -29.27
N LYS A 346 -5.10 -5.74 -30.57
CA LYS A 346 -4.86 -6.77 -31.58
C LYS A 346 -3.39 -7.19 -31.70
N LYS A 347 -2.48 -6.58 -30.93
CA LYS A 347 -1.09 -7.03 -30.80
C LYS A 347 -1.06 -8.21 -29.86
N LYS A 348 -0.64 -9.38 -30.37
CA LYS A 348 -0.25 -10.55 -29.58
C LYS A 348 0.58 -10.07 -28.40
N VAL A 349 0.14 -10.38 -27.18
CA VAL A 349 0.99 -10.30 -26.00
C VAL A 349 2.17 -11.23 -26.30
N ASP A 350 3.35 -10.66 -26.41
CA ASP A 350 4.56 -11.46 -26.52
C ASP A 350 4.74 -12.13 -25.15
N GLU A 351 4.37 -13.40 -25.06
CA GLU A 351 4.45 -14.21 -23.86
C GLU A 351 5.88 -14.30 -23.29
N ARG A 352 6.89 -13.87 -24.06
CA ARG A 352 8.29 -13.85 -23.67
C ARG A 352 8.65 -12.75 -22.67
N GLN A 353 7.81 -11.73 -22.49
CA GLN A 353 8.07 -10.61 -21.57
C GLN A 353 7.60 -10.87 -20.11
N LEU A 354 7.02 -12.02 -19.84
CA LEU A 354 6.51 -12.42 -18.51
C LEU A 354 7.37 -13.47 -17.80
N MET A 355 8.40 -13.98 -18.46
CA MET A 355 9.39 -14.84 -17.83
C MET A 355 10.67 -14.04 -17.55
N LEU A 356 10.83 -13.56 -16.32
CA LEU A 356 12.14 -13.39 -15.74
C LEU A 356 12.68 -14.80 -15.54
N ASP A 357 13.46 -15.26 -16.51
CA ASP A 357 14.26 -16.47 -16.40
C ASP A 357 15.29 -16.26 -15.27
N PHE A 358 15.01 -16.83 -14.12
CA PHE A 358 16.04 -17.09 -13.13
C PHE A 358 16.75 -18.37 -13.61
N GLY A 359 17.59 -18.21 -14.65
CA GLY A 359 18.50 -19.23 -15.10
C GLY A 359 19.40 -19.69 -13.97
N GLU A 360 19.69 -20.98 -13.98
CA GLU A 360 20.42 -21.90 -13.10
C GLU A 360 21.57 -21.31 -12.28
#